data_8323d691d522570fbdd21c2cca693bd0
#
_entry.id   8323d691d522570fbdd21c2cca693bd0
#
_cell.length_a   1.000
_cell.length_b   1.000
_cell.length_c   1.000
_cell.angle_alpha   90.00
_cell.angle_beta   90.00
_cell.angle_gamma   90.00
#
_symmetry.space_group_name_H-M   'P 1'
#
loop_
_entity.id
_entity.type
_entity.pdbx_description
1 polymer ?
#
loop_
_entity_poly.entity_id
_entity_poly.type
_entity_poly.pdbx_seq_one_letter_code
_entity_poly.pdbx_strand_id
1 'polypeptide(L)'
;MLPTVTRLAGKSLSPSSKQWLARHFDDPYVRKRLSHPSQYRSRSAFKLLEIDDRYRHFLRARDVRAVVDLGAAPGGWSQVVAGIMGWQGEAWAHARTKRRSDQGDGRWGLKFDAPSERWSDSAEDAEVETGGRGVVIAVDRLRIAPMPGVHTLQADFLAPETAALVEAIICAKANPDGKADVILSDMAANATGNRTHDTQNSLDICHAVWDFTTKHLRTAKSIGRKSGGVLL
;
A
#
# COMPACT_ATOMS: atom_id res chain seq x y z
N MET A 1 -17.06 46.26 11.32
CA MET A 1 -15.61 46.08 11.60
C MET A 1 -15.18 44.72 11.09
N LEU A 2 -14.37 44.68 10.05
CA LEU A 2 -13.82 43.43 9.50
C LEU A 2 -12.56 43.07 10.32
N PRO A 3 -12.36 41.77 10.68
CA PRO A 3 -11.17 41.38 11.42
C PRO A 3 -9.92 41.53 10.54
N THR A 4 -8.95 42.25 11.06
CA THR A 4 -7.63 42.42 10.45
C THR A 4 -6.94 41.05 10.37
N VAL A 5 -6.74 40.56 9.16
CA VAL A 5 -5.95 39.33 8.91
C VAL A 5 -4.50 39.67 9.28
N THR A 6 -4.03 39.19 10.42
CA THR A 6 -2.63 39.28 10.82
C THR A 6 -1.82 38.44 9.83
N ARG A 7 -1.10 39.10 8.90
CA ARG A 7 -0.11 38.46 8.05
C ARG A 7 1.00 37.90 8.96
N LEU A 8 0.96 36.60 9.23
CA LEU A 8 2.12 35.91 9.77
C LEU A 8 3.26 36.10 8.77
N ALA A 9 4.24 36.91 9.11
CA ALA A 9 5.47 37.06 8.35
C ALA A 9 6.16 35.68 8.28
N GLY A 10 6.01 35.02 7.16
CA GLY A 10 6.57 33.68 6.93
C GLY A 10 8.08 33.78 7.00
N LYS A 11 8.70 33.11 7.98
CA LYS A 11 10.16 32.93 8.03
C LYS A 11 10.60 32.41 6.65
N SER A 12 11.52 33.11 5.98
CA SER A 12 12.04 32.64 4.69
C SER A 12 12.68 31.31 4.88
N LEU A 13 12.26 30.34 4.07
CA LEU A 13 12.81 28.98 4.09
C LEU A 13 14.33 29.04 3.86
N SER A 14 15.07 28.18 4.56
CA SER A 14 16.51 28.01 4.34
C SER A 14 16.81 27.61 2.88
N PRO A 15 18.00 27.90 2.34
CA PRO A 15 18.38 27.47 0.98
C PRO A 15 18.22 25.98 0.76
N SER A 16 18.56 25.16 1.75
CA SER A 16 18.39 23.70 1.72
C SER A 16 16.92 23.29 1.66
N SER A 17 16.04 23.95 2.41
CA SER A 17 14.59 23.70 2.37
C SER A 17 13.98 24.09 1.03
N LYS A 18 14.41 25.21 0.43
CA LYS A 18 13.97 25.64 -0.91
C LYS A 18 14.40 24.62 -1.98
N GLN A 19 15.63 24.14 -1.91
CA GLN A 19 16.17 23.14 -2.84
C GLN A 19 15.47 21.78 -2.67
N TRP A 20 15.14 21.39 -1.43
CA TRP A 20 14.37 20.18 -1.15
C TRP A 20 12.96 20.30 -1.75
N LEU A 21 12.26 21.42 -1.53
CA LEU A 21 10.94 21.66 -2.10
C LEU A 21 10.95 21.65 -3.61
N ALA A 22 11.93 22.27 -4.26
CA ALA A 22 12.05 22.27 -5.71
C ALA A 22 12.16 20.82 -6.23
N ARG A 23 13.07 20.01 -5.66
CA ARG A 23 13.21 18.58 -6.01
C ARG A 23 11.93 17.80 -5.75
N HIS A 24 11.22 18.10 -4.66
CA HIS A 24 9.96 17.43 -4.33
C HIS A 24 8.87 17.72 -5.36
N PHE A 25 8.72 18.97 -5.81
CA PHE A 25 7.73 19.33 -6.83
C PHE A 25 8.11 18.86 -8.24
N ASP A 26 9.40 18.64 -8.50
CA ASP A 26 9.87 18.07 -9.78
C ASP A 26 9.71 16.54 -9.85
N ASP A 27 9.43 15.87 -8.73
CA ASP A 27 9.21 14.44 -8.68
C ASP A 27 7.95 14.05 -9.50
N PRO A 28 8.08 13.19 -10.53
CA PRO A 28 6.95 12.76 -11.36
C PRO A 28 5.83 12.10 -10.56
N TYR A 29 6.15 11.38 -9.50
CA TYR A 29 5.16 10.73 -8.63
C TYR A 29 4.38 11.72 -7.78
N VAL A 30 4.99 12.83 -7.37
CA VAL A 30 4.28 13.91 -6.69
C VAL A 30 3.28 14.56 -7.64
N ARG A 31 3.69 14.90 -8.87
CA ARG A 31 2.79 15.44 -9.90
C ARG A 31 1.65 14.48 -10.22
N LYS A 32 1.97 13.21 -10.42
CA LYS A 32 0.99 12.15 -10.68
C LYS A 32 -0.02 12.01 -9.54
N ARG A 33 0.43 12.11 -8.28
CA ARG A 33 -0.44 12.09 -7.10
C ARG A 33 -1.44 13.23 -7.08
N LEU A 34 -0.97 14.46 -7.36
CA LEU A 34 -1.80 15.65 -7.33
C LEU A 34 -2.88 15.67 -8.41
N SER A 35 -2.60 15.05 -9.57
CA SER A 35 -3.55 14.98 -10.70
C SER A 35 -4.40 13.70 -10.70
N HIS A 36 -4.10 12.71 -9.84
CA HIS A 36 -4.79 11.42 -9.87
C HIS A 36 -6.17 11.50 -9.19
N PRO A 37 -7.25 10.98 -9.83
CA PRO A 37 -8.60 11.05 -9.30
C PRO A 37 -8.77 10.38 -7.92
N SER A 38 -7.99 9.34 -7.62
CA SER A 38 -8.04 8.64 -6.33
C SER A 38 -7.38 9.40 -5.18
N GLN A 39 -6.74 10.55 -5.43
CA GLN A 39 -6.10 11.39 -4.42
C GLN A 39 -5.31 10.60 -3.36
N TYR A 40 -4.34 9.78 -3.81
CA TYR A 40 -3.54 8.95 -2.93
C TYR A 40 -2.88 9.75 -1.80
N ARG A 41 -2.86 9.19 -0.60
CA ARG A 41 -2.28 9.79 0.59
C ARG A 41 -0.77 9.99 0.50
N SER A 42 -0.08 9.11 -0.25
CA SER A 42 1.35 9.21 -0.48
C SER A 42 1.71 8.89 -1.93
N ARG A 43 2.89 9.36 -2.36
CA ARG A 43 3.45 9.00 -3.67
C ARG A 43 3.87 7.52 -3.75
N SER A 44 4.15 6.89 -2.60
CA SER A 44 4.52 5.47 -2.55
C SER A 44 3.39 4.55 -3.05
N ALA A 45 2.13 5.02 -3.05
CA ALA A 45 1.01 4.30 -3.63
C ALA A 45 1.27 3.84 -5.07
N PHE A 46 1.95 4.66 -5.88
CA PHE A 46 2.28 4.28 -7.26
C PHE A 46 3.31 3.18 -7.35
N LYS A 47 4.25 3.09 -6.39
CA LYS A 47 5.17 1.96 -6.29
C LYS A 47 4.43 0.63 -6.17
N LEU A 48 3.47 0.56 -5.25
CA LEU A 48 2.68 -0.66 -5.05
C LEU A 48 1.87 -1.02 -6.31
N LEU A 49 1.26 -0.02 -6.96
CA LEU A 49 0.54 -0.24 -8.21
C LEU A 49 1.44 -0.79 -9.33
N GLU A 50 2.64 -0.25 -9.49
CA GLU A 50 3.61 -0.69 -10.49
C GLU A 50 4.14 -2.09 -10.18
N ILE A 51 4.34 -2.42 -8.90
CA ILE A 51 4.76 -3.75 -8.47
C ILE A 51 3.60 -4.75 -8.71
N ASP A 52 2.36 -4.43 -8.33
CA ASP A 52 1.21 -5.29 -8.58
C ASP A 52 1.04 -5.56 -10.08
N ASP A 53 1.13 -4.52 -10.92
CA ASP A 53 1.05 -4.64 -12.38
C ASP A 53 2.19 -5.52 -12.94
N ARG A 54 3.41 -5.41 -12.40
CA ARG A 54 4.59 -6.17 -12.85
C ARG A 54 4.56 -7.63 -12.42
N TYR A 55 4.00 -7.92 -11.24
CA TYR A 55 4.01 -9.26 -10.62
C TYR A 55 2.64 -9.93 -10.61
N ARG A 56 2.00 -10.01 -11.80
CA ARG A 56 0.77 -10.77 -12.06
C ARG A 56 -0.44 -10.35 -11.23
N HIS A 57 -0.53 -9.07 -10.83
CA HIS A 57 -1.65 -8.53 -10.07
C HIS A 57 -1.99 -9.36 -8.82
N PHE A 58 -0.97 -9.67 -8.02
CA PHE A 58 -1.09 -10.57 -6.86
C PHE A 58 -2.13 -10.08 -5.83
N LEU A 59 -2.37 -8.77 -5.74
CA LEU A 59 -3.41 -8.20 -4.87
C LEU A 59 -4.83 -8.46 -5.40
N ARG A 60 -4.98 -8.77 -6.69
CA ARG A 60 -6.29 -9.00 -7.33
C ARG A 60 -6.74 -10.44 -7.30
N ALA A 61 -5.88 -11.36 -6.88
CA ALA A 61 -6.22 -12.76 -6.75
C ALA A 61 -7.44 -12.96 -5.83
N ARG A 62 -8.43 -13.77 -6.25
CA ARG A 62 -9.72 -13.93 -5.54
C ARG A 62 -9.56 -14.52 -4.14
N ASP A 63 -8.50 -15.27 -3.90
CA ASP A 63 -8.16 -15.90 -2.63
C ASP A 63 -7.40 -14.97 -1.66
N VAL A 64 -7.03 -13.76 -2.09
CA VAL A 64 -6.47 -12.73 -1.21
C VAL A 64 -7.60 -12.06 -0.45
N ARG A 65 -7.69 -12.35 0.85
CA ARG A 65 -8.73 -11.85 1.76
C ARG A 65 -8.17 -11.08 2.96
N ALA A 66 -6.93 -11.32 3.35
CA ALA A 66 -6.26 -10.65 4.46
C ALA A 66 -4.95 -10.02 4.01
N VAL A 67 -4.86 -8.69 4.07
CA VAL A 67 -3.65 -7.93 3.75
C VAL A 67 -3.23 -7.13 4.97
N VAL A 68 -1.95 -7.24 5.35
CA VAL A 68 -1.34 -6.47 6.45
C VAL A 68 -0.30 -5.52 5.87
N ASP A 69 -0.40 -4.24 6.22
CA ASP A 69 0.51 -3.16 5.80
C ASP A 69 1.28 -2.69 7.03
N LEU A 70 2.57 -3.03 7.12
CA LEU A 70 3.45 -2.70 8.24
C LEU A 70 4.22 -1.41 7.93
N GLY A 71 4.15 -0.43 8.86
CA GLY A 71 4.68 0.91 8.63
C GLY A 71 3.80 1.73 7.69
N ALA A 72 2.50 1.55 7.80
CA ALA A 72 1.53 1.99 6.80
C ALA A 72 1.33 3.51 6.68
N ALA A 73 1.73 4.32 7.67
CA ALA A 73 1.49 5.77 7.65
C ALA A 73 2.14 6.48 6.46
N PRO A 74 1.42 7.37 5.78
CA PRO A 74 0.08 7.92 6.04
C PRO A 74 -1.09 7.09 5.47
N GLY A 75 -0.85 5.87 4.95
CA GLY A 75 -1.86 4.96 4.45
C GLY A 75 -1.96 4.87 2.92
N GLY A 76 -0.90 5.19 2.21
CA GLY A 76 -0.91 5.16 0.74
C GLY A 76 -1.04 3.76 0.18
N TRP A 77 -0.32 2.79 0.71
CA TRP A 77 -0.41 1.39 0.29
C TRP A 77 -1.72 0.75 0.73
N SER A 78 -2.13 0.97 1.99
CA SER A 78 -3.43 0.52 2.49
C SER A 78 -4.59 1.05 1.64
N GLN A 79 -4.52 2.31 1.16
CA GLN A 79 -5.52 2.90 0.27
C GLN A 79 -5.58 2.18 -1.09
N VAL A 80 -4.42 1.85 -1.68
CA VAL A 80 -4.36 1.07 -2.93
C VAL A 80 -5.01 -0.29 -2.75
N VAL A 81 -4.65 -1.00 -1.67
CA VAL A 81 -5.19 -2.34 -1.37
C VAL A 81 -6.70 -2.27 -1.16
N ALA A 82 -7.18 -1.33 -0.34
CA ALA A 82 -8.62 -1.15 -0.11
C ALA A 82 -9.39 -0.88 -1.41
N GLY A 83 -8.82 -0.08 -2.32
CA GLY A 83 -9.39 0.16 -3.64
C GLY A 83 -9.43 -1.09 -4.52
N ILE A 84 -8.34 -1.89 -4.54
CA ILE A 84 -8.28 -3.16 -5.30
C ILE A 84 -9.27 -4.18 -4.74
N MET A 85 -9.45 -4.22 -3.42
CA MET A 85 -10.38 -5.11 -2.73
C MET A 85 -11.84 -4.64 -2.76
N GLY A 86 -12.14 -3.49 -3.38
CA GLY A 86 -13.50 -3.01 -3.61
C GLY A 86 -14.10 -2.15 -2.49
N TRP A 87 -13.31 -1.76 -1.48
CA TRP A 87 -13.81 -0.97 -0.34
C TRP A 87 -14.05 0.52 -0.62
N GLN A 88 -13.53 1.07 -1.73
CA GLN A 88 -13.59 2.51 -2.02
C GLN A 88 -14.70 2.92 -3.01
N GLY A 89 -15.68 2.07 -3.27
CA GLY A 89 -16.86 2.37 -4.07
C GLY A 89 -16.57 2.81 -5.51
N GLU A 90 -17.58 3.45 -6.15
CA GLU A 90 -17.55 3.84 -7.58
C GLU A 90 -16.42 4.79 -7.98
N ALA A 91 -16.00 5.70 -7.11
CA ALA A 91 -14.90 6.64 -7.42
C ALA A 91 -13.60 5.93 -7.79
N TRP A 92 -13.32 4.77 -7.17
CA TRP A 92 -12.19 3.92 -7.51
C TRP A 92 -12.41 3.11 -8.80
N ALA A 93 -13.64 2.66 -9.04
CA ALA A 93 -14.00 1.91 -10.23
C ALA A 93 -13.82 2.77 -11.50
N HIS A 94 -14.21 4.03 -11.46
CA HIS A 94 -13.99 4.96 -12.58
C HIS A 94 -12.53 5.25 -12.87
N ALA A 95 -11.67 5.31 -11.86
CA ALA A 95 -10.22 5.45 -12.05
C ALA A 95 -9.59 4.23 -12.75
N ARG A 96 -10.18 3.03 -12.57
CA ARG A 96 -9.78 1.78 -13.24
C ARG A 96 -10.18 1.72 -14.70
N THR A 97 -11.40 2.11 -15.04
CA THR A 97 -11.90 2.07 -16.43
C THR A 97 -11.17 3.07 -17.31
N LYS A 98 -10.84 4.26 -16.79
CA LYS A 98 -10.06 5.26 -17.51
C LYS A 98 -8.63 4.79 -17.85
N ARG A 99 -8.01 3.92 -17.03
CA ARG A 99 -6.70 3.30 -17.33
C ARG A 99 -6.73 2.33 -18.50
N ARG A 100 -7.86 1.64 -18.76
CA ARG A 100 -7.98 0.73 -19.92
C ARG A 100 -8.12 1.49 -21.24
N SER A 101 -8.63 2.72 -21.23
CA SER A 101 -8.75 3.55 -22.44
C SER A 101 -7.51 4.38 -22.74
N ASP A 102 -6.67 4.67 -21.75
CA ASP A 102 -5.44 5.48 -21.88
C ASP A 102 -4.17 4.63 -22.07
N GLN A 103 -4.26 3.33 -22.35
CA GLN A 103 -3.15 2.53 -22.84
C GLN A 103 -2.87 2.81 -24.34
N GLY A 104 -2.85 4.09 -24.71
CA GLY A 104 -2.16 4.62 -25.86
C GLY A 104 -0.66 4.72 -25.54
N ASP A 105 0.13 3.75 -26.03
CA ASP A 105 1.51 3.90 -26.48
C ASP A 105 2.48 4.70 -25.58
N GLY A 106 2.50 4.38 -24.27
CA GLY A 106 3.46 4.92 -23.30
C GLY A 106 4.79 4.19 -23.36
N ARG A 107 5.59 4.48 -24.36
CA ARG A 107 6.97 4.06 -24.59
C ARG A 107 7.91 4.56 -23.49
N TRP A 108 7.95 3.87 -22.34
CA TRP A 108 9.09 3.89 -21.44
C TRP A 108 9.94 2.67 -21.74
N GLY A 109 11.08 2.90 -22.39
CA GLY A 109 11.95 1.96 -23.05
C GLY A 109 12.57 0.85 -22.20
N LEU A 110 11.79 -0.13 -21.76
CA LEU A 110 12.25 -1.43 -21.34
C LEU A 110 11.28 -2.47 -21.88
N LYS A 111 11.64 -3.04 -23.04
CA LYS A 111 11.00 -4.25 -23.57
C LYS A 111 11.39 -5.43 -22.67
N PHE A 112 10.42 -6.00 -21.98
CA PHE A 112 10.54 -7.35 -21.44
C PHE A 112 9.48 -8.19 -22.15
N ASP A 113 9.94 -9.18 -22.91
CA ASP A 113 9.10 -10.19 -23.51
C ASP A 113 8.48 -11.05 -22.40
N ALA A 114 7.21 -10.82 -22.10
CA ALA A 114 6.44 -11.69 -21.23
C ALA A 114 5.78 -12.78 -22.06
N PRO A 115 5.81 -14.06 -21.62
CA PRO A 115 5.09 -15.13 -22.31
C PRO A 115 3.58 -14.83 -22.25
N SER A 116 2.95 -14.78 -23.41
CA SER A 116 1.51 -14.57 -23.58
C SER A 116 0.76 -15.84 -23.20
N GLU A 117 0.43 -16.01 -21.93
CA GLU A 117 -0.64 -16.94 -21.55
C GLU A 117 -1.92 -16.14 -21.33
N ARG A 118 -2.84 -16.33 -22.24
CA ARG A 118 -4.17 -15.72 -22.32
C ARG A 118 -5.03 -16.24 -21.16
N TRP A 119 -5.26 -15.41 -20.16
CA TRP A 119 -6.33 -15.65 -19.19
C TRP A 119 -7.65 -15.23 -19.82
N SER A 120 -8.56 -16.18 -19.95
CA SER A 120 -9.93 -15.96 -20.41
C SER A 120 -10.66 -14.99 -19.49
N ASP A 121 -11.00 -13.81 -20.00
CA ASP A 121 -11.95 -12.87 -19.42
C ASP A 121 -13.37 -13.45 -19.53
N SER A 122 -13.77 -14.30 -18.58
CA SER A 122 -15.17 -14.52 -18.29
C SER A 122 -15.56 -13.59 -17.16
N ALA A 123 -15.76 -12.31 -17.49
CA ALA A 123 -16.47 -11.39 -16.64
C ALA A 123 -17.98 -11.62 -16.87
N GLU A 124 -18.53 -12.63 -16.21
CA GLU A 124 -19.95 -12.70 -15.99
C GLU A 124 -20.30 -11.63 -14.94
N ASP A 125 -21.35 -10.86 -15.23
CA ASP A 125 -21.91 -9.79 -14.42
C ASP A 125 -22.25 -10.30 -13.01
N ALA A 126 -21.30 -10.19 -12.09
CA ALA A 126 -21.56 -10.40 -10.68
C ALA A 126 -22.11 -9.10 -10.11
N GLU A 127 -23.32 -9.17 -9.59
CA GLU A 127 -24.00 -8.13 -8.83
C GLU A 127 -23.01 -7.41 -7.91
N VAL A 128 -23.00 -6.07 -7.98
CA VAL A 128 -22.14 -5.22 -7.18
C VAL A 128 -22.61 -5.31 -5.73
N GLU A 129 -22.12 -6.28 -4.98
CA GLU A 129 -22.17 -6.23 -3.53
C GLU A 129 -21.46 -4.94 -3.08
N THR A 130 -22.18 -4.07 -2.38
CA THR A 130 -21.72 -2.76 -1.89
C THR A 130 -20.68 -2.86 -0.78
N GLY A 131 -20.05 -4.01 -0.58
CA GLY A 131 -18.99 -4.29 0.37
C GLY A 131 -17.77 -4.88 -0.31
N GLY A 132 -16.58 -4.35 -0.01
CA GLY A 132 -15.31 -4.92 -0.47
C GLY A 132 -15.06 -6.32 0.12
N ARG A 133 -14.13 -7.07 -0.48
CA ARG A 133 -13.78 -8.41 -0.02
C ARG A 133 -12.71 -8.35 1.08
N GLY A 134 -12.83 -9.25 2.08
CA GLY A 134 -11.78 -9.47 3.07
C GLY A 134 -11.46 -8.25 3.94
N VAL A 135 -10.22 -8.13 4.42
CA VAL A 135 -9.78 -7.11 5.36
C VAL A 135 -8.40 -6.57 5.02
N VAL A 136 -8.20 -5.28 5.22
CA VAL A 136 -6.88 -4.62 5.19
C VAL A 136 -6.57 -4.12 6.59
N ILE A 137 -5.39 -4.46 7.11
CA ILE A 137 -4.94 -4.04 8.44
C ILE A 137 -3.68 -3.19 8.25
N ALA A 138 -3.78 -1.92 8.63
CA ALA A 138 -2.70 -0.94 8.58
C ALA A 138 -2.12 -0.74 9.96
N VAL A 139 -0.85 -1.09 10.16
CA VAL A 139 -0.14 -0.99 11.44
C VAL A 139 0.95 0.06 11.34
N ASP A 140 0.94 1.05 12.22
CA ASP A 140 2.00 2.05 12.32
C ASP A 140 2.04 2.65 13.73
N ARG A 141 3.22 3.12 14.13
CA ARG A 141 3.39 3.90 15.37
C ARG A 141 2.75 5.27 15.27
N LEU A 142 2.65 5.81 14.07
CA LEU A 142 1.98 7.06 13.77
C LEU A 142 0.48 6.82 13.52
N ARG A 143 -0.31 7.83 13.84
CA ARG A 143 -1.76 7.78 13.58
C ARG A 143 -2.05 7.81 12.09
N ILE A 144 -2.86 6.85 11.63
CA ILE A 144 -3.38 6.80 10.28
C ILE A 144 -4.83 7.28 10.30
N ALA A 145 -5.17 8.25 9.43
CA ALA A 145 -6.55 8.69 9.31
C ALA A 145 -7.43 7.51 8.80
N PRO A 146 -8.64 7.30 9.36
CA PRO A 146 -9.52 6.22 8.95
C PRO A 146 -9.82 6.21 7.44
N MET A 147 -10.03 5.03 6.89
CA MET A 147 -10.47 4.82 5.51
C MET A 147 -11.35 3.57 5.40
N PRO A 148 -12.31 3.54 4.46
CA PRO A 148 -13.21 2.40 4.30
C PRO A 148 -12.45 1.10 4.07
N GLY A 149 -12.87 0.01 4.75
CA GLY A 149 -12.31 -1.33 4.61
C GLY A 149 -10.92 -1.54 5.22
N VAL A 150 -10.36 -0.53 5.90
CA VAL A 150 -9.05 -0.62 6.54
C VAL A 150 -9.17 -0.50 8.06
N HIS A 151 -8.67 -1.51 8.77
CA HIS A 151 -8.47 -1.47 10.21
C HIS A 151 -7.12 -0.82 10.51
N THR A 152 -7.14 0.37 11.10
CA THR A 152 -5.92 1.10 11.46
C THR A 152 -5.56 0.80 12.91
N LEU A 153 -4.36 0.29 13.14
CA LEU A 153 -3.79 0.04 14.46
C LEU A 153 -2.62 1.00 14.68
N GLN A 154 -2.76 1.90 15.65
CA GLN A 154 -1.65 2.72 16.09
C GLN A 154 -0.85 1.96 17.12
N ALA A 155 0.15 1.19 16.68
CA ALA A 155 0.92 0.29 17.50
C ALA A 155 2.30 0.00 16.91
N ASP A 156 3.18 -0.55 17.73
CA ASP A 156 4.44 -1.12 17.25
C ASP A 156 4.18 -2.57 16.80
N PHE A 157 4.49 -2.88 15.54
CA PHE A 157 4.28 -4.24 15.00
C PHE A 157 5.18 -5.30 15.66
N LEU A 158 6.24 -4.89 16.35
CA LEU A 158 7.12 -5.78 17.12
C LEU A 158 6.49 -6.21 18.45
N ALA A 159 5.48 -5.49 18.93
CA ALA A 159 4.82 -5.82 20.17
C ALA A 159 3.93 -7.08 20.02
N PRO A 160 4.06 -8.09 20.90
CA PRO A 160 3.26 -9.32 20.82
C PRO A 160 1.75 -9.06 20.82
N GLU A 161 1.32 -8.04 21.54
CA GLU A 161 -0.09 -7.63 21.63
C GLU A 161 -0.61 -7.17 20.27
N THR A 162 0.22 -6.50 19.48
CA THR A 162 -0.13 -6.06 18.12
C THR A 162 -0.31 -7.27 17.21
N ALA A 163 0.59 -8.23 17.27
CA ALA A 163 0.48 -9.47 16.51
C ALA A 163 -0.80 -10.24 16.85
N ALA A 164 -1.15 -10.34 18.13
CA ALA A 164 -2.38 -10.99 18.59
C ALA A 164 -3.64 -10.25 18.09
N LEU A 165 -3.64 -8.91 18.09
CA LEU A 165 -4.74 -8.11 17.56
C LEU A 165 -4.90 -8.31 16.04
N VAL A 166 -3.80 -8.32 15.28
CA VAL A 166 -3.81 -8.57 13.84
C VAL A 166 -4.40 -9.95 13.55
N GLU A 167 -3.95 -10.98 14.27
CA GLU A 167 -4.45 -12.35 14.14
C GLU A 167 -5.94 -12.43 14.46
N ALA A 168 -6.39 -11.82 15.54
CA ALA A 168 -7.80 -11.80 15.94
C ALA A 168 -8.70 -11.13 14.88
N ILE A 169 -8.26 -10.01 14.30
CA ILE A 169 -9.00 -9.32 13.25
C ILE A 169 -9.08 -10.19 11.98
N ILE A 170 -7.98 -10.85 11.61
CA ILE A 170 -7.96 -11.74 10.45
C ILE A 170 -8.88 -12.94 10.66
N CYS A 171 -8.82 -13.60 11.83
CA CYS A 171 -9.71 -14.70 12.20
C CYS A 171 -11.18 -14.31 12.07
N ALA A 172 -11.54 -13.13 12.57
CA ALA A 172 -12.93 -12.68 12.60
C ALA A 172 -13.48 -12.29 11.21
N LYS A 173 -12.62 -11.81 10.28
CA LYS A 173 -13.07 -11.13 9.05
C LYS A 173 -12.61 -11.75 7.74
N ALA A 174 -11.61 -12.61 7.75
CA ALA A 174 -11.01 -13.11 6.51
C ALA A 174 -10.65 -14.59 6.57
N ASN A 175 -9.57 -14.93 7.25
CA ASN A 175 -8.98 -16.27 7.26
C ASN A 175 -9.08 -16.89 8.65
N PRO A 176 -9.78 -18.04 8.81
CA PRO A 176 -9.96 -18.69 10.13
C PRO A 176 -8.65 -19.09 10.82
N ASP A 177 -7.56 -19.24 10.04
CA ASP A 177 -6.23 -19.55 10.57
C ASP A 177 -5.49 -18.32 11.13
N GLY A 178 -6.11 -17.14 11.09
CA GLY A 178 -5.55 -15.88 11.59
C GLY A 178 -4.36 -15.36 10.80
N LYS A 179 -4.07 -15.94 9.64
CA LYS A 179 -2.90 -15.60 8.82
C LYS A 179 -3.22 -14.74 7.63
N ALA A 180 -2.30 -13.83 7.30
CA ALA A 180 -2.41 -12.95 6.15
C ALA A 180 -2.09 -13.66 4.83
N ASP A 181 -2.75 -13.26 3.76
CA ASP A 181 -2.42 -13.67 2.40
C ASP A 181 -1.30 -12.82 1.81
N VAL A 182 -1.25 -11.56 2.20
CA VAL A 182 -0.22 -10.61 1.77
C VAL A 182 0.24 -9.77 2.97
N ILE A 183 1.56 -9.63 3.11
CA ILE A 183 2.19 -8.69 4.05
C ILE A 183 3.00 -7.70 3.23
N LEU A 184 2.76 -6.41 3.49
CA LEU A 184 3.39 -5.30 2.82
C LEU A 184 4.24 -4.50 3.81
N SER A 185 5.40 -4.01 3.37
CA SER A 185 6.20 -3.06 4.14
C SER A 185 7.07 -2.20 3.21
N ASP A 186 6.92 -0.88 3.30
CA ASP A 186 7.85 0.07 2.66
C ASP A 186 8.65 0.87 3.70
N MET A 187 8.76 0.31 4.91
CA MET A 187 9.51 0.94 6.00
C MET A 187 10.98 1.12 5.64
N ALA A 188 11.50 2.29 5.97
CA ALA A 188 12.92 2.60 5.89
C ALA A 188 13.40 3.17 7.23
N ALA A 189 14.63 2.85 7.61
CA ALA A 189 15.25 3.48 8.76
C ALA A 189 15.47 4.98 8.53
N ASN A 190 15.42 5.76 9.60
CA ASN A 190 15.78 7.17 9.54
C ASN A 190 17.25 7.30 9.16
N ALA A 191 17.54 8.03 8.07
CA ALA A 191 18.90 8.28 7.64
C ALA A 191 19.59 9.24 8.61
N THR A 192 20.66 8.78 9.25
CA THR A 192 21.52 9.58 10.16
C THR A 192 22.68 10.24 9.41
N GLY A 193 22.95 9.80 8.18
CA GLY A 193 24.13 10.17 7.40
C GLY A 193 25.36 9.30 7.68
N ASN A 194 25.30 8.40 8.66
CA ASN A 194 26.31 7.38 8.90
C ASN A 194 25.93 6.10 8.14
N ARG A 195 26.63 5.83 7.04
CA ARG A 195 26.27 4.72 6.14
C ARG A 195 26.22 3.36 6.84
N THR A 196 27.15 3.07 7.73
CA THR A 196 27.18 1.79 8.43
C THR A 196 26.00 1.63 9.37
N HIS A 197 25.71 2.66 10.15
CA HIS A 197 24.57 2.69 11.06
C HIS A 197 23.23 2.62 10.31
N ASP A 198 23.09 3.39 9.22
CA ASP A 198 21.87 3.41 8.41
C ASP A 198 21.63 2.06 7.73
N THR A 199 22.70 1.38 7.27
CA THR A 199 22.60 0.02 6.72
C THR A 199 22.16 -0.98 7.78
N GLN A 200 22.77 -0.94 8.98
CA GLN A 200 22.40 -1.86 10.07
C GLN A 200 20.93 -1.67 10.47
N ASN A 201 20.50 -0.44 10.69
CA ASN A 201 19.10 -0.15 11.03
C ASN A 201 18.10 -0.65 9.96
N SER A 202 18.49 -0.55 8.69
CA SER A 202 17.65 -1.06 7.59
C SER A 202 17.56 -2.59 7.60
N LEU A 203 18.68 -3.27 7.89
CA LEU A 203 18.70 -4.73 8.03
C LEU A 203 17.88 -5.19 9.23
N ASP A 204 17.95 -4.48 10.36
CA ASP A 204 17.17 -4.81 11.55
C ASP A 204 15.66 -4.72 11.29
N ILE A 205 15.22 -3.71 10.53
CA ILE A 205 13.81 -3.60 10.09
C ILE A 205 13.45 -4.79 9.17
N CYS A 206 14.30 -5.12 8.20
CA CYS A 206 14.05 -6.24 7.30
C CYS A 206 13.94 -7.58 8.06
N HIS A 207 14.81 -7.82 9.03
CA HIS A 207 14.77 -9.01 9.88
C HIS A 207 13.47 -9.05 10.70
N ALA A 208 13.07 -7.94 11.29
CA ALA A 208 11.85 -7.85 12.07
C ALA A 208 10.59 -8.12 11.23
N VAL A 209 10.52 -7.56 10.01
CA VAL A 209 9.44 -7.82 9.05
C VAL A 209 9.45 -9.30 8.61
N TRP A 210 10.61 -9.87 8.39
CA TRP A 210 10.76 -11.28 8.03
C TRP A 210 10.26 -12.20 9.15
N ASP A 211 10.66 -11.94 10.41
CA ASP A 211 10.24 -12.71 11.57
C ASP A 211 8.73 -12.64 11.79
N PHE A 212 8.14 -11.46 11.62
CA PHE A 212 6.69 -11.30 11.62
C PHE A 212 6.03 -12.12 10.51
N THR A 213 6.57 -12.03 9.30
CA THR A 213 6.04 -12.69 8.11
C THR A 213 6.07 -14.22 8.24
N THR A 214 7.15 -14.79 8.74
CA THR A 214 7.27 -16.26 8.91
C THR A 214 6.22 -16.84 9.83
N LYS A 215 5.73 -16.04 10.79
CA LYS A 215 4.70 -16.45 11.77
C LYS A 215 3.27 -16.22 11.23
N HIS A 216 3.05 -15.11 10.53
CA HIS A 216 1.71 -14.61 10.22
C HIS A 216 1.30 -14.69 8.75
N LEU A 217 2.20 -15.10 7.83
CA LEU A 217 1.87 -15.31 6.41
C LEU A 217 1.38 -16.73 6.16
N ARG A 218 0.37 -16.89 5.32
CA ARG A 218 -0.14 -18.19 4.89
C ARG A 218 0.88 -18.90 4.00
N THR A 219 1.04 -20.19 4.24
CA THR A 219 1.91 -21.06 3.43
C THR A 219 1.20 -21.57 2.19
N ALA A 220 1.93 -22.07 1.22
CA ALA A 220 1.38 -22.75 0.03
C ALA A 220 0.43 -23.90 0.42
N LYS A 221 0.79 -24.64 1.48
CA LYS A 221 -0.01 -25.75 1.99
C LYS A 221 -1.33 -25.28 2.61
N SER A 222 -1.32 -24.17 3.37
CA SER A 222 -2.55 -23.64 4.00
C SER A 222 -3.51 -23.01 3.00
N ILE A 223 -2.99 -22.48 1.88
CA ILE A 223 -3.81 -21.91 0.79
C ILE A 223 -4.28 -22.99 -0.19
N GLY A 224 -3.58 -24.12 -0.30
CA GLY A 224 -3.88 -25.19 -1.25
C GLY A 224 -3.45 -24.89 -2.70
N ARG A 225 -2.43 -24.05 -2.89
CA ARG A 225 -1.86 -23.72 -4.21
C ARG A 225 -0.34 -23.90 -4.24
N LYS A 226 0.26 -23.79 -5.45
CA LYS A 226 1.72 -23.98 -5.63
C LYS A 226 2.59 -22.95 -4.92
N SER A 227 2.08 -21.74 -4.70
CA SER A 227 2.79 -20.66 -4.00
C SER A 227 2.04 -20.22 -2.74
N GLY A 228 2.76 -19.83 -1.70
CA GLY A 228 2.21 -19.28 -0.46
C GLY A 228 1.70 -17.85 -0.62
N GLY A 229 1.50 -17.19 0.51
CA GLY A 229 1.24 -15.76 0.57
C GLY A 229 2.43 -14.94 0.05
N VAL A 230 2.23 -13.63 -0.07
CA VAL A 230 3.21 -12.70 -0.63
C VAL A 230 3.73 -11.78 0.45
N LEU A 231 5.06 -11.65 0.55
CA LEU A 231 5.74 -10.56 1.26
C LEU A 231 6.31 -9.58 0.23
N LEU A 232 6.06 -8.30 0.44
CA LEU A 232 6.59 -7.21 -0.36
C LEU A 232 7.23 -6.15 0.55
#